data_99001e44e815e89d6e623c45bfdcc6a1
#
_entry.id   99001e44e815e89d6e623c45bfdcc6a1
#
_cell.length_a   1.000
_cell.length_b   1.000
_cell.length_c   1.000
_cell.angle_alpha   90.00
_cell.angle_beta   90.00
_cell.angle_gamma   90.00
#
_symmetry.space_group_name_H-M   'P 1'
#
loop_
_entity.id
_entity.type
_entity.pdbx_description
1 polymer ?
#
loop_
_entity_poly.entity_id
_entity_poly.type
_entity_poly.pdbx_seq_one_letter_code
_entity_poly.pdbx_strand_id
1 'polypeptide(L)'
;AKECFEFILEKTIFIEEKLTAELFLLKIVAKTSDKDDSFLYKKVLNKYGVNRNTLEIQLAFANYLTFKKNNPVEAIKVLEKAMSLSTSKFKTAEIKLKLGEVLVFTGRFNKALLYFSQVQTQLKNHPLSQEARFKVAQTSYFKGDFKWAKSQLKILKSSTTQLIANDAVDLFLIISDNEPKDSIPS
;
A
#
# COMPACT_ATOMS: atom_id res chain seq x y z
N ALA A 1 -11.18 -22.15 -2.72
CA ALA A 1 -11.34 -20.67 -2.67
C ALA A 1 -11.77 -20.10 -4.04
N LYS A 2 -11.06 -20.44 -5.14
CA LYS A 2 -11.39 -19.91 -6.48
C LYS A 2 -12.84 -20.22 -6.88
N GLU A 3 -13.23 -21.48 -6.82
CA GLU A 3 -14.59 -21.96 -7.16
C GLU A 3 -15.69 -21.25 -6.34
N CYS A 4 -15.43 -20.93 -5.07
CA CYS A 4 -16.39 -20.17 -4.27
C CYS A 4 -16.66 -18.77 -4.82
N PHE A 5 -15.62 -18.06 -5.27
CA PHE A 5 -15.78 -16.72 -5.85
C PHE A 5 -16.40 -16.77 -7.24
N GLU A 6 -16.10 -17.81 -8.05
CA GLU A 6 -16.75 -18.04 -9.33
C GLU A 6 -18.26 -18.32 -9.14
N PHE A 7 -18.62 -19.12 -8.13
CA PHE A 7 -20.03 -19.36 -7.78
C PHE A 7 -20.75 -18.08 -7.34
N ILE A 8 -20.10 -17.23 -6.54
CA ILE A 8 -20.67 -15.93 -6.14
C ILE A 8 -20.94 -15.07 -7.38
N LEU A 9 -19.98 -14.97 -8.32
CA LEU A 9 -20.16 -14.19 -9.55
C LEU A 9 -21.36 -14.65 -10.39
N GLU A 10 -21.63 -15.96 -10.38
CA GLU A 10 -22.74 -16.55 -11.13
C GLU A 10 -24.10 -16.31 -10.44
N LYS A 11 -24.16 -16.42 -9.11
CA LYS A 11 -25.42 -16.46 -8.35
C LYS A 11 -25.85 -15.11 -7.80
N THR A 12 -24.92 -14.22 -7.43
CA THR A 12 -25.32 -12.95 -6.81
C THR A 12 -25.84 -11.94 -7.84
N ILE A 13 -26.82 -11.16 -7.41
CA ILE A 13 -27.33 -9.98 -8.16
C ILE A 13 -26.68 -8.68 -7.66
N PHE A 14 -26.05 -8.70 -6.47
CA PHE A 14 -25.50 -7.52 -5.83
C PHE A 14 -24.11 -7.16 -6.42
N ILE A 15 -24.00 -5.92 -6.87
CA ILE A 15 -22.80 -5.42 -7.53
C ILE A 15 -21.57 -5.43 -6.60
N GLU A 16 -21.75 -5.13 -5.32
CA GLU A 16 -20.67 -5.10 -4.32
C GLU A 16 -20.06 -6.49 -4.09
N GLU A 17 -20.90 -7.52 -4.03
CA GLU A 17 -20.46 -8.91 -3.92
C GLU A 17 -19.71 -9.35 -5.19
N LYS A 18 -20.23 -8.97 -6.37
CA LYS A 18 -19.53 -9.23 -7.65
C LYS A 18 -18.17 -8.59 -7.68
N LEU A 19 -18.05 -7.32 -7.31
CA LEU A 19 -16.77 -6.60 -7.28
C LEU A 19 -15.79 -7.22 -6.28
N THR A 20 -16.31 -7.66 -5.13
CA THR A 20 -15.49 -8.36 -4.12
C THR A 20 -14.98 -9.70 -4.66
N ALA A 21 -15.83 -10.48 -5.29
CA ALA A 21 -15.45 -11.77 -5.89
C ALA A 21 -14.41 -11.59 -7.01
N GLU A 22 -14.64 -10.64 -7.94
CA GLU A 22 -13.67 -10.28 -9.00
C GLU A 22 -12.31 -9.88 -8.39
N LEU A 23 -12.32 -9.04 -7.35
CA LEU A 23 -11.08 -8.61 -6.66
C LEU A 23 -10.30 -9.81 -6.10
N PHE A 24 -10.97 -10.75 -5.43
CA PHE A 24 -10.30 -11.92 -4.87
C PHE A 24 -9.80 -12.86 -5.96
N LEU A 25 -10.54 -13.06 -7.05
CA LEU A 25 -10.09 -13.84 -8.20
C LEU A 25 -8.84 -13.23 -8.84
N LEU A 26 -8.81 -11.91 -9.05
CA LEU A 26 -7.64 -11.19 -9.55
C LEU A 26 -6.43 -11.35 -8.61
N LYS A 27 -6.63 -11.26 -7.29
CA LYS A 27 -5.56 -11.48 -6.31
C LYS A 27 -5.04 -12.92 -6.30
N ILE A 28 -5.90 -13.92 -6.49
CA ILE A 28 -5.50 -15.33 -6.60
C ILE A 28 -4.64 -15.50 -7.86
N VAL A 29 -5.12 -15.05 -9.02
CA VAL A 29 -4.38 -15.16 -10.28
C VAL A 29 -3.03 -14.45 -10.17
N ALA A 30 -2.98 -13.23 -9.64
CA ALA A 30 -1.73 -12.50 -9.46
C ALA A 30 -0.69 -13.24 -8.60
N LYS A 31 -1.13 -14.13 -7.69
CA LYS A 31 -0.23 -14.94 -6.85
C LYS A 31 0.18 -16.26 -7.49
N THR A 32 -0.67 -16.84 -8.34
CA THR A 32 -0.50 -18.21 -8.84
C THR A 32 -0.04 -18.28 -10.30
N SER A 33 -0.18 -17.19 -11.06
CA SER A 33 0.19 -17.12 -12.46
C SER A 33 1.52 -16.40 -12.64
N ASP A 34 2.38 -16.95 -13.50
CA ASP A 34 3.63 -16.31 -13.94
C ASP A 34 3.47 -15.52 -15.25
N LYS A 35 2.25 -15.53 -15.81
CA LYS A 35 1.92 -14.82 -17.05
C LYS A 35 1.55 -13.38 -16.80
N ASP A 36 1.46 -12.61 -17.89
CA ASP A 36 0.91 -11.26 -17.84
C ASP A 36 -0.62 -11.30 -17.77
N ASP A 37 -1.13 -11.09 -16.58
CA ASP A 37 -2.57 -11.08 -16.33
C ASP A 37 -3.16 -9.66 -16.23
N SER A 38 -2.43 -8.62 -16.62
CA SER A 38 -2.89 -7.22 -16.60
C SER A 38 -4.19 -7.03 -17.41
N PHE A 39 -4.39 -7.84 -18.45
CA PHE A 39 -5.62 -7.82 -19.25
C PHE A 39 -6.86 -8.21 -18.44
N LEU A 40 -6.73 -9.05 -17.40
CA LEU A 40 -7.87 -9.42 -16.53
C LEU A 40 -8.35 -8.23 -15.71
N TYR A 41 -7.42 -7.45 -15.15
CA TYR A 41 -7.77 -6.21 -14.46
C TYR A 41 -8.47 -5.22 -15.38
N LYS A 42 -7.93 -5.04 -16.60
CA LYS A 42 -8.54 -4.17 -17.62
C LYS A 42 -9.93 -4.66 -18.03
N LYS A 43 -10.14 -5.98 -18.19
CA LYS A 43 -11.43 -6.59 -18.49
C LYS A 43 -12.47 -6.29 -17.41
N VAL A 44 -12.10 -6.45 -16.14
CA VAL A 44 -12.99 -6.16 -15.02
C VAL A 44 -13.31 -4.67 -14.93
N LEU A 45 -12.30 -3.80 -15.08
CA LEU A 45 -12.50 -2.35 -15.08
C LEU A 45 -13.33 -1.86 -16.29
N ASN A 46 -13.23 -2.51 -17.45
CA ASN A 46 -14.09 -2.22 -18.59
C ASN A 46 -15.55 -2.68 -18.37
N LYS A 47 -15.74 -3.83 -17.70
CA LYS A 47 -17.07 -4.38 -17.39
C LYS A 47 -17.85 -3.53 -16.39
N TYR A 48 -17.18 -3.07 -15.33
CA TYR A 48 -17.82 -2.35 -14.21
C TYR A 48 -17.56 -0.84 -14.21
N GLY A 49 -16.70 -0.37 -15.10
CA GLY A 49 -16.29 1.03 -15.21
C GLY A 49 -15.18 1.41 -14.21
N VAL A 50 -14.43 2.46 -14.56
CA VAL A 50 -13.44 3.10 -13.68
C VAL A 50 -14.15 4.18 -12.87
N ASN A 51 -14.62 3.81 -11.68
CA ASN A 51 -15.45 4.67 -10.81
C ASN A 51 -15.14 4.38 -9.33
N ARG A 52 -15.87 5.04 -8.42
CA ARG A 52 -15.67 4.89 -6.97
C ARG A 52 -15.92 3.48 -6.43
N ASN A 53 -16.81 2.70 -7.05
CA ASN A 53 -17.14 1.35 -6.61
C ASN A 53 -16.02 0.37 -6.96
N THR A 54 -15.21 0.65 -7.98
CA THR A 54 -14.09 -0.17 -8.42
C THR A 54 -12.73 0.28 -7.85
N LEU A 55 -12.71 1.17 -6.84
CA LEU A 55 -11.44 1.68 -6.25
C LEU A 55 -10.55 0.56 -5.74
N GLU A 56 -11.09 -0.46 -5.08
CA GLU A 56 -10.29 -1.60 -4.57
C GLU A 56 -9.60 -2.37 -5.71
N ILE A 57 -10.30 -2.54 -6.84
CA ILE A 57 -9.73 -3.19 -8.04
C ILE A 57 -8.64 -2.31 -8.66
N GLN A 58 -8.83 -0.98 -8.70
CA GLN A 58 -7.83 -0.03 -9.18
C GLN A 58 -6.57 -0.06 -8.29
N LEU A 59 -6.72 -0.11 -6.95
CA LEU A 59 -5.60 -0.26 -6.02
C LEU A 59 -4.85 -1.59 -6.22
N ALA A 60 -5.59 -2.69 -6.37
CA ALA A 60 -5.02 -4.00 -6.64
C ALA A 60 -4.30 -4.04 -7.99
N PHE A 61 -4.85 -3.39 -9.01
CA PHE A 61 -4.21 -3.27 -10.33
C PHE A 61 -2.91 -2.46 -10.27
N ALA A 62 -2.91 -1.33 -9.58
CA ALA A 62 -1.69 -0.55 -9.39
C ALA A 62 -0.60 -1.34 -8.65
N ASN A 63 -0.98 -2.11 -7.64
CA ASN A 63 -0.05 -3.01 -6.94
C ASN A 63 0.54 -4.07 -7.87
N TYR A 64 -0.31 -4.71 -8.68
CA TYR A 64 0.10 -5.69 -9.70
C TYR A 64 1.07 -5.07 -10.72
N LEU A 65 0.73 -3.91 -11.27
CA LEU A 65 1.57 -3.17 -12.21
C LEU A 65 2.94 -2.84 -11.63
N THR A 66 3.00 -2.43 -10.36
CA THR A 66 4.26 -2.04 -9.71
C THR A 66 5.15 -3.26 -9.46
N PHE A 67 4.64 -4.23 -8.71
CA PHE A 67 5.48 -5.27 -8.12
C PHE A 67 5.57 -6.55 -8.96
N LYS A 68 4.58 -6.83 -9.82
CA LYS A 68 4.60 -8.00 -10.69
C LYS A 68 5.06 -7.64 -12.11
N LYS A 69 4.59 -6.50 -12.64
CA LYS A 69 4.87 -6.05 -14.02
C LYS A 69 6.06 -5.10 -14.14
N ASN A 70 6.59 -4.60 -13.03
CA ASN A 70 7.63 -3.57 -13.02
C ASN A 70 7.27 -2.35 -13.91
N ASN A 71 5.99 -1.96 -13.89
CA ASN A 71 5.46 -0.80 -14.62
C ASN A 71 4.90 0.26 -13.66
N PRO A 72 5.76 0.92 -12.86
CA PRO A 72 5.33 1.92 -11.88
C PRO A 72 4.72 3.18 -12.52
N VAL A 73 5.04 3.47 -13.76
CA VAL A 73 4.50 4.63 -14.48
C VAL A 73 3.00 4.48 -14.72
N GLU A 74 2.56 3.32 -15.20
CA GLU A 74 1.14 3.02 -15.38
C GLU A 74 0.42 2.91 -14.02
N ALA A 75 1.07 2.31 -13.02
CA ALA A 75 0.53 2.22 -11.66
C ALA A 75 0.22 3.61 -11.07
N ILE A 76 1.13 4.58 -11.21
CA ILE A 76 0.91 5.95 -10.75
C ILE A 76 -0.31 6.58 -11.44
N LYS A 77 -0.46 6.43 -12.77
CA LYS A 77 -1.62 6.94 -13.52
C LYS A 77 -2.94 6.35 -13.00
N VAL A 78 -2.97 5.05 -12.75
CA VAL A 78 -4.14 4.36 -12.17
C VAL A 78 -4.49 4.94 -10.80
N LEU A 79 -3.49 5.14 -9.93
CA LEU A 79 -3.70 5.69 -8.59
C LEU A 79 -4.09 7.18 -8.59
N GLU A 80 -3.54 7.98 -9.49
CA GLU A 80 -3.95 9.39 -9.66
C GLU A 80 -5.40 9.49 -10.13
N LYS A 81 -5.83 8.61 -11.05
CA LYS A 81 -7.24 8.51 -11.44
C LYS A 81 -8.12 8.06 -10.28
N ALA A 82 -7.72 7.04 -9.52
CA ALA A 82 -8.42 6.59 -8.32
C ALA A 82 -8.56 7.73 -7.30
N MET A 83 -7.50 8.53 -7.10
CA MET A 83 -7.52 9.69 -6.21
C MET A 83 -8.58 10.71 -6.61
N SER A 84 -8.72 11.01 -7.91
CA SER A 84 -9.74 11.96 -8.41
C SER A 84 -11.17 11.47 -8.24
N LEU A 85 -11.38 10.16 -8.07
CA LEU A 85 -12.69 9.52 -7.87
C LEU A 85 -13.07 9.37 -6.40
N SER A 86 -12.09 9.49 -5.50
CA SER A 86 -12.29 9.27 -4.07
C SER A 86 -13.01 10.44 -3.42
N THR A 87 -14.08 10.13 -2.68
CA THR A 87 -14.84 11.11 -1.88
C THR A 87 -14.67 10.89 -0.38
N SER A 88 -14.04 9.78 0.02
CA SER A 88 -13.78 9.43 1.41
C SER A 88 -12.36 9.76 1.80
N LYS A 89 -12.17 10.47 2.92
CA LYS A 89 -10.84 10.74 3.46
C LYS A 89 -10.03 9.46 3.76
N PHE A 90 -10.70 8.37 4.13
CA PHE A 90 -10.05 7.09 4.40
C PHE A 90 -9.57 6.43 3.10
N LYS A 91 -10.43 6.40 2.06
CA LYS A 91 -10.03 5.88 0.74
C LYS A 91 -8.92 6.73 0.10
N THR A 92 -9.01 8.05 0.24
CA THR A 92 -7.93 8.95 -0.21
C THR A 92 -6.61 8.64 0.51
N ALA A 93 -6.66 8.32 1.80
CA ALA A 93 -5.47 7.93 2.56
C ALA A 93 -4.89 6.59 2.07
N GLU A 94 -5.72 5.58 1.85
CA GLU A 94 -5.30 4.30 1.28
C GLU A 94 -4.62 4.48 -0.10
N ILE A 95 -5.20 5.32 -0.96
CA ILE A 95 -4.60 5.63 -2.27
C ILE A 95 -3.24 6.34 -2.10
N LYS A 96 -3.14 7.30 -1.16
CA LYS A 96 -1.87 7.98 -0.86
C LYS A 96 -0.81 7.02 -0.34
N LEU A 97 -1.19 6.05 0.51
CA LEU A 97 -0.27 5.01 0.97
C LEU A 97 0.25 4.19 -0.22
N LYS A 98 -0.64 3.76 -1.12
CA LYS A 98 -0.24 3.02 -2.32
C LYS A 98 0.64 3.85 -3.27
N LEU A 99 0.33 5.12 -3.48
CA LEU A 99 1.20 6.03 -4.24
C LEU A 99 2.59 6.17 -3.60
N GLY A 100 2.63 6.31 -2.28
CA GLY A 100 3.89 6.34 -1.54
C GLY A 100 4.71 5.06 -1.74
N GLU A 101 4.09 3.87 -1.67
CA GLU A 101 4.77 2.59 -1.91
C GLU A 101 5.36 2.49 -3.32
N VAL A 102 4.62 2.91 -4.35
CA VAL A 102 5.11 2.96 -5.74
C VAL A 102 6.29 3.94 -5.87
N LEU A 103 6.22 5.07 -5.18
CA LEU A 103 7.30 6.06 -5.19
C LEU A 103 8.56 5.57 -4.46
N VAL A 104 8.42 4.83 -3.36
CA VAL A 104 9.55 4.16 -2.69
C VAL A 104 10.18 3.15 -3.64
N PHE A 105 9.38 2.32 -4.30
CA PHE A 105 9.85 1.34 -5.28
C PHE A 105 10.67 1.97 -6.41
N THR A 106 10.35 3.21 -6.79
CA THR A 106 11.08 3.96 -7.84
C THR A 106 12.19 4.86 -7.30
N GLY A 107 12.55 4.77 -6.01
CA GLY A 107 13.58 5.61 -5.38
C GLY A 107 13.18 7.07 -5.14
N ARG A 108 11.91 7.42 -5.36
CA ARG A 108 11.41 8.79 -5.16
C ARG A 108 11.03 9.05 -3.71
N PHE A 109 11.95 8.83 -2.79
CA PHE A 109 11.71 8.82 -1.36
C PHE A 109 11.11 10.12 -0.81
N ASN A 110 11.57 11.28 -1.24
CA ASN A 110 11.04 12.56 -0.74
C ASN A 110 9.56 12.74 -1.09
N LYS A 111 9.13 12.34 -2.29
CA LYS A 111 7.73 12.40 -2.71
C LYS A 111 6.88 11.37 -1.96
N ALA A 112 7.41 10.18 -1.69
CA ALA A 112 6.76 9.15 -0.88
C ALA A 112 6.53 9.66 0.56
N LEU A 113 7.57 10.22 1.19
CA LEU A 113 7.48 10.82 2.53
C LEU A 113 6.39 11.89 2.62
N LEU A 114 6.22 12.71 1.57
CA LEU A 114 5.16 13.71 1.53
C LEU A 114 3.76 13.07 1.62
N TYR A 115 3.49 12.02 0.83
CA TYR A 115 2.20 11.32 0.88
C TYR A 115 1.95 10.64 2.23
N PHE A 116 2.94 9.95 2.76
CA PHE A 116 2.83 9.28 4.07
C PHE A 116 2.61 10.30 5.20
N SER A 117 3.35 11.41 5.21
CA SER A 117 3.18 12.48 6.20
C SER A 117 1.80 13.12 6.14
N GLN A 118 1.24 13.30 4.93
CA GLN A 118 -0.13 13.80 4.78
C GLN A 118 -1.15 12.85 5.40
N VAL A 119 -1.03 11.54 5.20
CA VAL A 119 -1.92 10.55 5.82
C VAL A 119 -1.77 10.58 7.34
N GLN A 120 -0.53 10.59 7.83
CA GLN A 120 -0.21 10.63 9.26
C GLN A 120 -0.85 11.84 9.97
N THR A 121 -0.85 13.01 9.33
CA THR A 121 -1.39 14.24 9.93
C THR A 121 -2.90 14.37 9.79
N GLN A 122 -3.48 13.89 8.68
CA GLN A 122 -4.91 14.00 8.39
C GLN A 122 -5.78 13.02 9.18
N LEU A 123 -5.23 11.86 9.55
CA LEU A 123 -5.96 10.77 10.19
C LEU A 123 -5.40 10.46 11.59
N LYS A 124 -5.15 11.49 12.41
CA LYS A 124 -4.64 11.30 13.78
C LYS A 124 -5.45 10.23 14.53
N ASN A 125 -4.74 9.36 15.26
CA ASN A 125 -5.31 8.24 16.04
C ASN A 125 -6.05 7.14 15.23
N HIS A 126 -5.93 7.14 13.91
CA HIS A 126 -6.50 6.09 13.06
C HIS A 126 -5.42 5.05 12.69
N PRO A 127 -5.76 3.75 12.48
CA PRO A 127 -4.79 2.73 12.06
C PRO A 127 -3.99 3.11 10.81
N LEU A 128 -4.63 3.74 9.81
CA LEU A 128 -3.93 4.22 8.60
C LEU A 128 -2.85 5.28 8.91
N SER A 129 -3.04 6.09 9.97
CA SER A 129 -2.01 7.03 10.42
C SER A 129 -0.81 6.32 11.04
N GLN A 130 -1.03 5.23 11.76
CA GLN A 130 0.04 4.40 12.31
C GLN A 130 0.80 3.67 11.21
N GLU A 131 0.08 3.11 10.22
CA GLU A 131 0.66 2.54 9.02
C GLU A 131 1.50 3.57 8.25
N ALA A 132 0.95 4.77 8.03
CA ALA A 132 1.68 5.87 7.38
C ALA A 132 2.97 6.22 8.13
N ARG A 133 2.94 6.30 9.47
CA ARG A 133 4.11 6.54 10.30
C ARG A 133 5.17 5.45 10.13
N PHE A 134 4.74 4.19 10.08
CA PHE A 134 5.65 3.08 9.84
C PHE A 134 6.29 3.18 8.44
N LYS A 135 5.51 3.53 7.41
CA LYS A 135 6.01 3.78 6.05
C LYS A 135 6.99 4.97 6.00
N VAL A 136 6.78 6.02 6.80
CA VAL A 136 7.77 7.11 6.97
C VAL A 136 9.08 6.56 7.54
N ALA A 137 9.03 5.74 8.59
CA ALA A 137 10.21 5.13 9.18
C ALA A 137 10.96 4.23 8.20
N GLN A 138 10.25 3.34 7.50
CA GLN A 138 10.83 2.47 6.47
C GLN A 138 11.49 3.27 5.34
N THR A 139 10.82 4.32 4.86
CA THR A 139 11.34 5.17 3.78
C THR A 139 12.58 5.93 4.22
N SER A 140 12.59 6.42 5.46
CA SER A 140 13.75 7.09 6.07
C SER A 140 14.93 6.13 6.24
N TYR A 141 14.67 4.88 6.61
CA TYR A 141 15.67 3.82 6.65
C TYR A 141 16.29 3.59 5.27
N PHE A 142 15.50 3.43 4.21
CA PHE A 142 16.00 3.26 2.85
C PHE A 142 16.78 4.47 2.33
N LYS A 143 16.46 5.66 2.85
CA LYS A 143 17.17 6.89 2.53
C LYS A 143 18.48 7.07 3.32
N GLY A 144 18.73 6.24 4.34
CA GLY A 144 19.88 6.35 5.24
C GLY A 144 19.67 7.32 6.41
N ASP A 145 18.45 7.85 6.60
CA ASP A 145 18.13 8.72 7.74
C ASP A 145 17.69 7.89 8.96
N PHE A 146 18.66 7.17 9.53
CA PHE A 146 18.41 6.23 10.63
C PHE A 146 17.91 6.92 11.91
N LYS A 147 18.41 8.12 12.19
CA LYS A 147 18.03 8.89 13.36
C LYS A 147 16.54 9.25 13.35
N TRP A 148 16.05 9.71 12.20
CA TRP A 148 14.63 10.01 12.00
C TRP A 148 13.78 8.75 11.99
N ALA A 149 14.23 7.69 11.31
CA ALA A 149 13.55 6.39 11.32
C ALA A 149 13.34 5.88 12.75
N LYS A 150 14.38 5.85 13.59
CA LYS A 150 14.28 5.43 14.99
C LYS A 150 13.32 6.28 15.81
N SER A 151 13.28 7.59 15.58
CA SER A 151 12.35 8.48 16.30
C SER A 151 10.88 8.15 16.00
N GLN A 152 10.56 7.83 14.74
CA GLN A 152 9.21 7.41 14.34
C GLN A 152 8.84 6.04 14.93
N LEU A 153 9.78 5.10 14.91
CA LEU A 153 9.58 3.74 15.41
C LEU A 153 9.37 3.71 16.93
N LYS A 154 10.05 4.57 17.70
CA LYS A 154 9.83 4.69 19.15
C LYS A 154 8.38 5.00 19.51
N ILE A 155 7.70 5.82 18.71
CA ILE A 155 6.30 6.17 18.94
C ILE A 155 5.40 4.97 18.63
N LEU A 156 5.76 4.14 17.64
CA LEU A 156 4.96 3.00 17.21
C LEU A 156 5.08 1.78 18.13
N LYS A 157 6.10 1.70 18.98
CA LYS A 157 6.23 0.60 19.96
C LYS A 157 5.02 0.50 20.91
N SER A 158 4.31 1.60 21.14
CA SER A 158 3.07 1.66 21.92
C SER A 158 1.81 1.73 21.07
N SER A 159 1.90 1.31 19.80
CA SER A 159 0.76 1.29 18.87
C SER A 159 -0.34 0.36 19.36
N THR A 160 -1.60 0.75 19.12
CA THR A 160 -2.77 -0.10 19.39
C THR A 160 -2.87 -1.29 18.44
N THR A 161 -2.20 -1.23 17.29
CA THR A 161 -2.14 -2.33 16.32
C THR A 161 -0.89 -3.16 16.61
N GLN A 162 -1.07 -4.35 17.18
CA GLN A 162 0.03 -5.23 17.59
C GLN A 162 0.98 -5.57 16.43
N LEU A 163 0.46 -5.78 15.22
CA LEU A 163 1.28 -6.06 14.04
C LEU A 163 2.25 -4.90 13.74
N ILE A 164 1.75 -3.67 13.71
CA ILE A 164 2.60 -2.47 13.47
C ILE A 164 3.59 -2.26 14.61
N ALA A 165 3.20 -2.56 15.86
CA ALA A 165 4.09 -2.46 17.00
C ALA A 165 5.27 -3.44 16.89
N ASN A 166 5.01 -4.70 16.50
CA ASN A 166 6.03 -5.71 16.29
C ASN A 166 6.98 -5.33 15.14
N ASP A 167 6.43 -4.97 13.99
CA ASP A 167 7.22 -4.52 12.83
C ASP A 167 8.10 -3.30 13.17
N ALA A 168 7.58 -2.39 14.02
CA ALA A 168 8.34 -1.22 14.47
C ALA A 168 9.48 -1.59 15.42
N VAL A 169 9.27 -2.58 16.29
CA VAL A 169 10.35 -3.10 17.16
C VAL A 169 11.43 -3.76 16.33
N ASP A 170 11.04 -4.63 15.39
CA ASP A 170 11.97 -5.36 14.54
C ASP A 170 12.86 -4.41 13.72
N LEU A 171 12.25 -3.44 13.03
CA LEU A 171 13.00 -2.45 12.26
C LEU A 171 13.87 -1.57 13.16
N PHE A 172 13.38 -1.20 14.36
CA PHE A 172 14.18 -0.43 15.32
C PHE A 172 15.42 -1.20 15.78
N LEU A 173 15.31 -2.50 16.04
CA LEU A 173 16.44 -3.35 16.42
C LEU A 173 17.44 -3.48 15.27
N ILE A 174 16.97 -3.75 14.04
CA ILE A 174 17.81 -3.79 12.84
C ILE A 174 18.66 -2.52 12.71
N ILE A 175 18.04 -1.34 12.86
CA ILE A 175 18.76 -0.07 12.78
C ILE A 175 19.77 0.05 13.92
N SER A 176 19.37 -0.29 15.17
CA SER A 176 20.21 -0.12 16.36
C SER A 176 21.42 -1.04 16.36
N ASP A 177 21.27 -2.25 15.83
CA ASP A 177 22.35 -3.23 15.78
C ASP A 177 23.36 -2.93 14.67
N ASN A 178 22.95 -2.20 13.64
CA ASN A 178 23.78 -1.82 12.50
C ASN A 178 24.25 -0.36 12.52
N GLU A 179 23.87 0.44 13.53
CA GLU A 179 24.48 1.76 13.73
C GLU A 179 25.97 1.60 14.06
N PRO A 180 26.87 2.38 13.42
CA PRO A 180 28.26 2.43 13.84
C PRO A 180 28.28 2.77 15.34
N LYS A 181 28.78 1.88 16.15
CA LYS A 181 29.09 2.20 17.54
C LYS A 181 30.10 3.35 17.47
N ASP A 182 29.70 4.51 18.00
CA ASP A 182 30.56 5.67 18.02
C ASP A 182 31.99 5.22 18.41
N SER A 183 32.92 5.47 17.49
CA SER A 183 34.34 5.25 17.75
C SER A 183 34.67 5.98 19.04
N ILE A 184 35.23 5.25 19.99
CA ILE A 184 35.74 5.73 21.25
C ILE A 184 36.47 7.04 20.96
N PRO A 185 36.15 8.18 21.63
CA PRO A 185 36.92 9.39 21.47
C PRO A 185 38.33 9.09 21.98
N SER A 186 39.28 9.16 21.07
CA SER A 186 40.72 9.15 21.36
C SER A 186 41.14 10.39 22.13
#